data_535faf928c87ee134081ebcd39b40b3b
#
_entry.id   535faf928c87ee134081ebcd39b40b3b
#
_cell.length_a   1.000
_cell.length_b   1.000
_cell.length_c   1.000
_cell.angle_alpha   90.00
_cell.angle_beta   90.00
_cell.angle_gamma   90.00
#
_symmetry.space_group_name_H-M   'P 1'
#
loop_
_entity.id
_entity.type
_entity.pdbx_description
1 polymer ?
#
loop_
_entity_poly.entity_id
_entity_poly.type
_entity_poly.pdbx_seq_one_letter_code
_entity_poly.pdbx_strand_id
1 'polypeptide(L)'
;MKIVLLGKGAAGKDYLRKRFIERGAKYGVSYTSRQPREGEVDGKDYLFISREEFEQRIANGEFVEYQEFNGWYYGMTKDVFEECDAMILNVEGLALLSPELRAKCFVIYLDIDKETRLQRLSERNDNQDSIERRIQADDNQFIGFTDYDLKITNPDF
;
A
#
# COMPACT_ATOMS: atom_id res chain seq x y z
N MET A 1 -4.50 -3.10 -18.02
CA MET A 1 -4.15 -3.88 -16.82
C MET A 1 -3.39 -2.98 -15.87
N LYS A 2 -3.75 -2.97 -14.59
CA LYS A 2 -3.12 -2.15 -13.56
C LYS A 2 -2.23 -3.01 -12.68
N ILE A 3 -1.07 -2.50 -12.27
CA ILE A 3 -0.16 -3.24 -11.39
C ILE A 3 -0.47 -2.88 -9.94
N VAL A 4 -0.72 -3.88 -9.11
CA VAL A 4 -0.88 -3.71 -7.67
C VAL A 4 0.32 -4.32 -6.96
N LEU A 5 1.02 -3.50 -6.18
CA LEU A 5 2.14 -3.95 -5.35
C LEU A 5 1.64 -4.22 -3.93
N LEU A 6 1.90 -5.41 -3.44
CA LEU A 6 1.62 -5.82 -2.06
C LEU A 6 2.88 -6.38 -1.41
N GLY A 7 2.96 -6.25 -0.12
CA GLY A 7 4.07 -6.78 0.66
C GLY A 7 4.11 -6.14 2.04
N LYS A 8 4.71 -6.85 2.97
CA LYS A 8 4.92 -6.37 4.33
C LYS A 8 5.84 -5.14 4.36
N GLY A 9 5.90 -4.45 5.47
CA GLY A 9 6.79 -3.30 5.65
C GLY A 9 8.23 -3.62 5.27
N ALA A 10 8.89 -2.71 4.55
CA ALA A 10 10.26 -2.84 4.04
C ALA A 10 10.49 -3.98 3.03
N ALA A 11 9.44 -4.49 2.41
CA ALA A 11 9.56 -5.51 1.35
C ALA A 11 10.09 -4.97 0.02
N GLY A 12 10.17 -3.64 -0.18
CA GLY A 12 10.68 -3.03 -1.40
C GLY A 12 9.60 -2.44 -2.31
N LYS A 13 8.37 -2.26 -1.81
CA LYS A 13 7.29 -1.64 -2.59
C LYS A 13 7.67 -0.24 -3.10
N ASP A 14 8.29 0.58 -2.26
CA ASP A 14 8.72 1.93 -2.66
C ASP A 14 9.83 1.92 -3.70
N TYR A 15 10.72 0.94 -3.64
CA TYR A 15 11.75 0.75 -4.66
C TYR A 15 11.11 0.46 -6.02
N LEU A 16 10.19 -0.50 -6.10
CA LEU A 16 9.48 -0.80 -7.35
C LEU A 16 8.62 0.36 -7.82
N ARG A 17 7.93 1.05 -6.90
CA ARG A 17 7.16 2.26 -7.23
C ARG A 17 8.03 3.27 -7.97
N LYS A 18 9.20 3.58 -7.44
CA LYS A 18 10.14 4.52 -8.07
C LYS A 18 10.55 4.04 -9.46
N ARG A 19 10.87 2.76 -9.60
CA ARG A 19 11.27 2.17 -10.90
C ARG A 19 10.15 2.26 -11.94
N PHE A 20 8.90 2.06 -11.55
CA PHE A 20 7.77 2.22 -12.45
C PHE A 20 7.58 3.67 -12.88
N ILE A 21 7.66 4.61 -11.94
CA ILE A 21 7.55 6.05 -12.23
C ILE A 21 8.68 6.50 -13.18
N GLU A 22 9.91 6.08 -12.95
CA GLU A 22 11.07 6.37 -13.81
C GLU A 22 10.88 5.88 -15.25
N ARG A 23 10.08 4.84 -15.44
CA ARG A 23 9.73 4.28 -16.75
C ARG A 23 8.44 4.83 -17.33
N GLY A 24 7.90 5.89 -16.74
CA GLY A 24 6.75 6.62 -17.25
C GLY A 24 5.38 6.12 -16.78
N ALA A 25 5.32 5.18 -15.84
CA ALA A 25 4.05 4.73 -15.28
C ALA A 25 3.42 5.81 -14.39
N LYS A 26 2.11 5.99 -14.51
CA LYS A 26 1.33 6.84 -13.61
C LYS A 26 1.07 6.06 -12.32
N TYR A 27 1.60 6.55 -11.22
CA TYR A 27 1.39 5.94 -9.92
C TYR A 27 0.15 6.50 -9.24
N GLY A 28 -0.74 5.61 -8.78
CA GLY A 28 -1.95 5.96 -8.04
C GLY A 28 -1.65 6.17 -6.56
N VAL A 29 -1.90 7.38 -6.08
CA VAL A 29 -1.66 7.78 -4.70
C VAL A 29 -2.95 7.63 -3.89
N SER A 30 -2.89 6.84 -2.80
CA SER A 30 -4.01 6.65 -1.89
C SER A 30 -4.17 7.81 -0.92
N TYR A 31 -5.39 8.03 -0.46
CA TYR A 31 -5.70 8.94 0.66
C TYR A 31 -5.46 8.26 2.00
N THR A 32 -5.06 9.04 3.00
CA THR A 32 -4.98 8.58 4.38
C THR A 32 -5.30 9.69 5.37
N SER A 33 -5.92 9.33 6.48
CA SER A 33 -6.12 10.23 7.62
C SER A 33 -4.96 10.21 8.63
N ARG A 34 -3.94 9.38 8.38
CA ARG A 34 -2.72 9.36 9.18
C ARG A 34 -1.89 10.61 8.93
N GLN A 35 -1.26 11.12 9.96
CA GLN A 35 -0.30 12.21 9.80
C GLN A 35 0.93 11.77 9.01
N PRO A 36 1.53 12.65 8.18
CA PRO A 36 2.76 12.33 7.47
C PRO A 36 3.87 11.93 8.43
N ARG A 37 4.65 10.92 8.05
CA ARG A 37 5.90 10.57 8.71
C ARG A 37 7.01 11.46 8.20
N GLU A 38 8.13 11.51 8.94
CA GLU A 38 9.33 12.22 8.48
C GLU A 38 9.75 11.73 7.09
N GLY A 39 9.96 12.67 6.18
CA GLY A 39 10.35 12.39 4.80
C GLY A 39 9.20 12.07 3.84
N GLU A 40 7.97 11.89 4.34
CA GLU A 40 6.80 11.71 3.47
C GLU A 40 6.32 13.05 2.90
N VAL A 41 5.90 13.03 1.65
CA VAL A 41 5.46 14.22 0.90
C VAL A 41 4.01 14.04 0.48
N ASP A 42 3.18 15.04 0.80
CA ASP A 42 1.78 15.07 0.37
C ASP A 42 1.67 15.07 -1.17
N GLY A 43 0.75 14.28 -1.67
CA GLY A 43 0.53 14.09 -3.10
C GLY A 43 1.52 13.12 -3.78
N LYS A 44 2.54 12.65 -3.06
CA LYS A 44 3.56 11.72 -3.56
C LYS A 44 3.51 10.36 -2.86
N ASP A 45 3.55 10.37 -1.54
CA ASP A 45 3.48 9.13 -0.74
C ASP A 45 2.03 8.77 -0.43
N TYR A 46 1.27 9.75 0.00
CA TYR A 46 -0.18 9.72 0.21
C TYR A 46 -0.77 11.10 -0.08
N LEU A 47 -2.08 11.14 -0.25
CA LEU A 47 -2.88 12.35 -0.11
C LEU A 47 -3.35 12.41 1.35
N PHE A 48 -2.70 13.24 2.15
CA PHE A 48 -2.96 13.37 3.57
C PHE A 48 -4.13 14.31 3.81
N ILE A 49 -5.21 13.79 4.38
CA ILE A 49 -6.43 14.54 4.70
C ILE A 49 -6.86 14.30 6.14
N SER A 50 -7.76 15.12 6.65
CA SER A 50 -8.33 14.91 7.98
C SER A 50 -9.25 13.69 8.00
N ARG A 51 -9.50 13.15 9.20
CA ARG A 51 -10.46 12.06 9.40
C ARG A 51 -11.85 12.47 8.92
N GLU A 52 -12.28 13.69 9.26
CA GLU A 52 -13.57 14.25 8.88
C GLU A 52 -13.72 14.36 7.35
N GLU A 53 -12.69 14.82 6.66
CA GLU A 53 -12.69 14.89 5.19
C GLU A 53 -12.75 13.49 4.58
N PHE A 54 -12.01 12.53 5.13
CA PHE A 54 -12.06 11.15 4.66
C PHE A 54 -13.46 10.56 4.79
N GLU A 55 -14.10 10.73 5.95
CA GLU A 55 -15.47 10.27 6.20
C GLU A 55 -16.48 10.94 5.25
N GLN A 56 -16.31 12.22 4.94
CA GLN A 56 -17.15 12.92 3.98
C GLN A 56 -17.01 12.33 2.56
N ARG A 57 -15.80 11.99 2.14
CA ARG A 57 -15.55 11.33 0.85
C ARG A 57 -16.13 9.92 0.79
N ILE A 58 -16.14 9.18 1.92
CA ILE A 58 -16.83 7.90 2.03
C ILE A 58 -18.33 8.11 1.78
N ALA A 59 -18.93 9.07 2.45
CA ALA A 59 -20.35 9.37 2.31
C ALA A 59 -20.73 9.77 0.87
N ASN A 60 -19.80 10.41 0.15
CA ASN A 60 -19.97 10.78 -1.26
C ASN A 60 -19.73 9.62 -2.23
N GLY A 61 -19.35 8.44 -1.75
CA GLY A 61 -19.11 7.27 -2.59
C GLY A 61 -17.89 7.40 -3.51
N GLU A 62 -16.86 8.14 -3.12
CA GLU A 62 -15.70 8.44 -3.97
C GLU A 62 -14.68 7.30 -4.07
N PHE A 63 -14.70 6.34 -3.13
CA PHE A 63 -13.68 5.28 -3.05
C PHE A 63 -14.05 4.02 -3.83
N VAL A 64 -13.06 3.38 -4.46
CA VAL A 64 -13.17 1.99 -4.95
C VAL A 64 -12.92 0.99 -3.83
N GLU A 65 -12.13 1.36 -2.84
CA GLU A 65 -11.90 0.65 -1.59
C GLU A 65 -11.47 1.63 -0.50
N TYR A 66 -11.80 1.35 0.71
CA TYR A 66 -11.27 2.03 1.89
C TYR A 66 -11.35 1.12 3.11
N GLN A 67 -10.51 1.41 4.11
CA GLN A 67 -10.43 0.63 5.33
C GLN A 67 -9.87 1.45 6.48
N GLU A 68 -10.12 1.00 7.69
CA GLU A 68 -9.38 1.44 8.88
C GLU A 68 -8.28 0.44 9.21
N PHE A 69 -7.07 0.95 9.45
CA PHE A 69 -5.93 0.17 9.88
C PHE A 69 -5.14 0.97 10.92
N ASN A 70 -4.92 0.37 12.10
CA ASN A 70 -4.26 1.04 13.24
C ASN A 70 -4.90 2.40 13.62
N GLY A 71 -6.21 2.52 13.50
CA GLY A 71 -6.95 3.73 13.86
C GLY A 71 -6.98 4.83 12.80
N TRP A 72 -6.35 4.62 11.63
CA TRP A 72 -6.40 5.55 10.51
C TRP A 72 -7.08 4.95 9.29
N TYR A 73 -7.70 5.82 8.50
CA TYR A 73 -8.26 5.44 7.21
C TYR A 73 -7.18 5.40 6.13
N TYR A 74 -7.37 4.49 5.18
CA TYR A 74 -6.64 4.40 3.93
C TYR A 74 -7.62 4.07 2.82
N GLY A 75 -7.45 4.65 1.64
CA GLY A 75 -8.35 4.33 0.53
C GLY A 75 -7.91 4.90 -0.81
N MET A 76 -8.39 4.26 -1.86
CA MET A 76 -8.17 4.64 -3.25
C MET A 76 -9.47 5.15 -3.85
N THR A 77 -9.45 6.34 -4.42
CA THR A 77 -10.62 6.90 -5.10
C THR A 77 -10.79 6.34 -6.52
N LYS A 78 -12.01 6.44 -7.04
CA LYS A 78 -12.37 5.93 -8.37
C LYS A 78 -11.58 6.58 -9.48
N ASP A 79 -11.44 7.90 -9.43
CA ASP A 79 -10.69 8.68 -10.42
C ASP A 79 -9.21 8.30 -10.43
N VAL A 80 -8.56 8.23 -9.26
CA VAL A 80 -7.16 7.81 -9.17
C VAL A 80 -6.98 6.38 -9.68
N PHE A 81 -7.88 5.46 -9.31
CA PHE A 81 -7.84 4.07 -9.80
C PHE A 81 -7.92 4.01 -11.33
N GLU A 82 -8.84 4.75 -11.94
CA GLU A 82 -9.01 4.74 -13.39
C GLU A 82 -7.79 5.30 -14.14
N GLU A 83 -7.16 6.33 -13.62
CA GLU A 83 -6.05 7.03 -14.29
C GLU A 83 -4.67 6.38 -14.08
N CYS A 84 -4.48 5.59 -13.02
CA CYS A 84 -3.16 5.06 -12.70
C CYS A 84 -2.83 3.76 -13.45
N ASP A 85 -1.53 3.51 -13.62
CA ASP A 85 -0.97 2.27 -14.16
C ASP A 85 -0.50 1.32 -13.06
N ALA A 86 -0.08 1.88 -11.93
CA ALA A 86 0.43 1.12 -10.79
C ALA A 86 0.02 1.76 -9.46
N MET A 87 -0.18 0.93 -8.44
CA MET A 87 -0.56 1.36 -7.10
C MET A 87 -0.04 0.40 -6.04
N ILE A 88 0.01 0.86 -4.79
CA ILE A 88 0.26 0.02 -3.62
C ILE A 88 -1.07 -0.12 -2.87
N LEU A 89 -1.47 -1.34 -2.60
CA LEU A 89 -2.58 -1.65 -1.70
C LEU A 89 -2.08 -2.55 -0.56
N ASN A 90 -2.88 -2.71 0.46
CA ASN A 90 -2.69 -3.80 1.42
C ASN A 90 -3.66 -4.96 1.11
N VAL A 91 -3.55 -6.05 1.84
CA VAL A 91 -4.35 -7.26 1.60
C VAL A 91 -5.86 -6.97 1.71
N GLU A 92 -6.25 -6.21 2.73
CA GLU A 92 -7.65 -5.85 2.95
C GLU A 92 -8.18 -4.93 1.84
N GLY A 93 -7.40 -3.92 1.43
CA GLY A 93 -7.75 -3.04 0.32
C GLY A 93 -7.95 -3.81 -0.99
N LEU A 94 -7.07 -4.76 -1.28
CA LEU A 94 -7.23 -5.62 -2.45
C LEU A 94 -8.53 -6.45 -2.39
N ALA A 95 -8.82 -7.02 -1.21
CA ALA A 95 -10.01 -7.85 -1.01
C ALA A 95 -11.33 -7.05 -1.11
N LEU A 96 -11.28 -5.74 -0.88
CA LEU A 96 -12.43 -4.85 -0.98
C LEU A 96 -12.74 -4.40 -2.40
N LEU A 97 -11.83 -4.61 -3.36
CA LEU A 97 -12.12 -4.32 -4.76
C LEU A 97 -13.27 -5.21 -5.27
N SER A 98 -14.15 -4.64 -6.08
CA SER A 98 -15.15 -5.46 -6.76
C SER A 98 -14.47 -6.49 -7.67
N PRO A 99 -15.12 -7.65 -7.96
CA PRO A 99 -14.55 -8.64 -8.88
C PRO A 99 -14.15 -8.06 -10.25
N GLU A 100 -14.93 -7.11 -10.74
CA GLU A 100 -14.64 -6.42 -12.01
C GLU A 100 -13.36 -5.60 -11.95
N LEU A 101 -13.12 -4.87 -10.85
CA LEU A 101 -11.93 -4.08 -10.67
C LEU A 101 -10.72 -4.96 -10.38
N ARG A 102 -10.88 -6.02 -9.56
CA ARG A 102 -9.82 -6.99 -9.30
C ARG A 102 -9.34 -7.65 -10.60
N ALA A 103 -10.25 -7.96 -11.51
CA ALA A 103 -9.90 -8.56 -12.81
C ALA A 103 -9.05 -7.65 -13.71
N LYS A 104 -9.07 -6.34 -13.48
CA LYS A 104 -8.21 -5.37 -14.19
C LYS A 104 -6.81 -5.25 -13.59
N CYS A 105 -6.54 -5.94 -12.49
CA CYS A 105 -5.28 -5.83 -11.74
C CYS A 105 -4.37 -7.04 -11.96
N PHE A 106 -3.09 -6.78 -12.06
CA PHE A 106 -2.02 -7.78 -11.94
C PHE A 106 -1.31 -7.55 -10.60
N VAL A 107 -1.43 -8.51 -9.70
CA VAL A 107 -0.98 -8.38 -8.32
C VAL A 107 0.41 -8.99 -8.14
N ILE A 108 1.36 -8.16 -7.73
CA ILE A 108 2.72 -8.58 -7.39
C ILE A 108 2.86 -8.59 -5.86
N TYR A 109 3.07 -9.76 -5.30
CA TYR A 109 3.32 -9.96 -3.89
C TYR A 109 4.82 -10.06 -3.60
N LEU A 110 5.34 -9.09 -2.84
CA LEU A 110 6.73 -9.09 -2.38
C LEU A 110 6.80 -9.82 -1.03
N ASP A 111 7.12 -11.10 -1.08
CA ASP A 111 7.22 -11.97 0.09
C ASP A 111 8.68 -12.08 0.54
N ILE A 112 9.21 -10.98 1.04
CA ILE A 112 10.61 -10.87 1.49
C ILE A 112 10.73 -11.35 2.95
N ASP A 113 11.79 -12.07 3.24
CA ASP A 113 12.04 -12.64 4.55
C ASP A 113 12.10 -11.60 5.67
N LYS A 114 11.74 -12.04 6.86
CA LYS A 114 11.64 -11.17 8.04
C LYS A 114 12.98 -10.54 8.42
N GLU A 115 14.07 -11.30 8.34
CA GLU A 115 15.41 -10.83 8.70
C GLU A 115 15.83 -9.65 7.82
N THR A 116 15.68 -9.76 6.50
CA THR A 116 15.98 -8.69 5.55
C THR A 116 15.13 -7.45 5.82
N ARG A 117 13.83 -7.64 6.06
CA ARG A 117 12.91 -6.53 6.34
C ARG A 117 13.25 -5.83 7.66
N LEU A 118 13.59 -6.58 8.72
CA LEU A 118 14.03 -6.02 10.00
C LEU A 118 15.29 -5.17 9.86
N GLN A 119 16.28 -5.65 9.12
CA GLN A 119 17.50 -4.91 8.83
C GLN A 119 17.20 -3.58 8.14
N ARG A 120 16.35 -3.60 7.12
CA ARG A 120 15.93 -2.40 6.40
C ARG A 120 15.17 -1.40 7.29
N LEU A 121 14.30 -1.89 8.18
CA LEU A 121 13.57 -1.04 9.12
C LEU A 121 14.48 -0.40 10.15
N SER A 122 15.48 -1.11 10.67
CA SER A 122 16.45 -0.55 11.62
C SER A 122 17.35 0.51 10.99
N GLU A 123 17.69 0.37 9.71
CA GLU A 123 18.46 1.37 8.95
C GLU A 123 17.68 2.68 8.73
N ARG A 124 16.35 2.65 8.82
CA ARG A 124 15.48 3.84 8.69
C ARG A 124 15.38 4.66 9.98
N ASN A 125 16.08 4.30 11.04
CA ASN A 125 16.00 4.93 12.37
C ASN A 125 14.58 4.94 12.96
N ASP A 126 13.75 3.96 12.62
CA ASP A 126 12.43 3.81 13.22
C ASP A 126 12.54 3.40 14.70
N ASN A 127 11.58 3.85 15.52
CA ASN A 127 11.47 3.43 16.90
C ASN A 127 11.22 1.91 16.98
N GLN A 128 11.93 1.20 17.86
CA GLN A 128 11.82 -0.26 18.02
C GLN A 128 10.39 -0.71 18.33
N ASP A 129 9.64 0.01 19.14
CA ASP A 129 8.25 -0.28 19.44
C ASP A 129 7.37 -0.17 18.18
N SER A 130 7.58 0.85 17.36
CA SER A 130 6.89 1.00 16.08
C SER A 130 7.22 -0.12 15.10
N ILE A 131 8.47 -0.59 15.10
CA ILE A 131 8.92 -1.70 14.25
C ILE A 131 8.17 -2.98 14.63
N GLU A 132 8.12 -3.32 15.92
CA GLU A 132 7.45 -4.54 16.42
C GLU A 132 5.95 -4.54 16.11
N ARG A 133 5.27 -3.42 16.33
CA ARG A 133 3.85 -3.28 16.00
C ARG A 133 3.56 -3.47 14.51
N ARG A 134 4.39 -2.88 13.65
CA ARG A 134 4.26 -3.02 12.19
C ARG A 134 4.44 -4.45 11.75
N ILE A 135 5.44 -5.15 12.28
CA ILE A 135 5.71 -6.55 11.95
C ILE A 135 4.51 -7.41 12.32
N GLN A 136 3.98 -7.23 13.52
CA GLN A 136 2.84 -8.02 13.99
C GLN A 136 1.58 -7.74 13.16
N ALA A 137 1.30 -6.48 12.86
CA ALA A 137 0.16 -6.11 12.03
C ALA A 137 0.28 -6.66 10.61
N ASP A 138 1.47 -6.56 10.01
CA ASP A 138 1.76 -7.12 8.69
C ASP A 138 1.61 -8.64 8.67
N ASP A 139 2.18 -9.32 9.65
CA ASP A 139 2.09 -10.79 9.74
C ASP A 139 0.63 -11.24 9.82
N ASN A 140 -0.20 -10.55 10.60
CA ASN A 140 -1.63 -10.86 10.72
C ASN A 140 -2.37 -10.67 9.37
N GLN A 141 -2.08 -9.61 8.63
CA GLN A 141 -2.72 -9.35 7.34
C GLN A 141 -2.39 -10.39 6.27
N PHE A 142 -1.17 -10.93 6.28
CA PHE A 142 -0.70 -11.85 5.25
C PHE A 142 -0.92 -13.33 5.59
N ILE A 143 -1.54 -13.66 6.71
CA ILE A 143 -1.88 -15.05 7.06
C ILE A 143 -2.79 -15.62 5.97
N GLY A 144 -2.33 -16.68 5.29
CA GLY A 144 -3.10 -17.36 4.25
C GLY A 144 -3.35 -16.57 2.98
N PHE A 145 -2.61 -15.48 2.75
CA PHE A 145 -2.77 -14.66 1.56
C PHE A 145 -2.33 -15.43 0.29
N THR A 146 -3.23 -15.56 -0.66
CA THR A 146 -3.01 -16.28 -1.93
C THR A 146 -3.50 -15.51 -3.17
N ASP A 147 -4.10 -14.33 -3.01
CA ASP A 147 -4.67 -13.55 -4.12
C ASP A 147 -3.60 -12.70 -4.82
N TYR A 148 -2.64 -13.36 -5.45
CA TYR A 148 -1.59 -12.71 -6.25
C TYR A 148 -1.37 -13.44 -7.58
N ASP A 149 -0.86 -12.71 -8.55
CA ASP A 149 -0.50 -13.24 -9.88
C ASP A 149 0.99 -13.57 -9.96
N LEU A 150 1.83 -12.81 -9.26
CA LEU A 150 3.27 -13.02 -9.16
C LEU A 150 3.75 -12.86 -7.73
N LYS A 151 4.58 -13.80 -7.27
CA LYS A 151 5.21 -13.72 -5.96
C LYS A 151 6.73 -13.60 -6.12
N ILE A 152 7.32 -12.60 -5.49
CA ILE A 152 8.77 -12.35 -5.50
C ILE A 152 9.31 -12.60 -4.10
N THR A 153 10.26 -13.52 -3.98
CA THR A 153 10.91 -13.89 -2.71
C THR A 153 12.38 -13.45 -2.64
N ASN A 154 12.99 -13.14 -3.79
CA ASN A 154 14.37 -12.65 -3.84
C ASN A 154 14.43 -11.19 -3.40
N PRO A 155 15.18 -10.84 -2.32
CA PRO A 155 15.30 -9.46 -1.89
C PRO A 155 16.11 -8.55 -2.83
N ASP A 156 16.83 -9.14 -3.77
CA ASP A 156 17.72 -8.44 -4.72
C ASP A 156 17.07 -8.30 -6.12
N PHE A 157 15.76 -8.08 -6.16
CA PHE A 157 15.03 -7.88 -7.43
C PHE A 157 15.23 -6.48 -8.04
#